data_7b78777d2e6123369f2eeb7c44612f1f
#
_entry.id   7b78777d2e6123369f2eeb7c44612f1f
#
_cell.length_a   1.000
_cell.length_b   1.000
_cell.length_c   1.000
_cell.angle_alpha   90.00
_cell.angle_beta   90.00
_cell.angle_gamma   90.00
#
_symmetry.space_group_name_H-M   'P 1'
#
loop_
_entity.id
_entity.type
_entity.pdbx_description
1 polymer ?
#
loop_
_entity_poly.entity_id
_entity_poly.type
_entity_poly.pdbx_seq_one_letter_code
_entity_poly.pdbx_strand_id
1 'polypeptide(L)'
;MKLSEIKNGNLSAEWAEKGYELPKFDIEAVKAKTHAEPTWVHFGAGNIFRAFPAAILNDALNTGKYDRGVIVAESFDYEIIDKAYRPYDNMSLLVCLKSTGEIEKKVVASVTESLRSEE
;
A
#
# COMPACT_ATOMS: atom_id res chain seq x y z
N MET A 1 5.40 -17.03 -2.24
CA MET A 1 5.47 -15.58 -2.51
C MET A 1 4.28 -14.89 -1.87
N LYS A 2 4.50 -14.24 -0.75
CA LYS A 2 3.46 -13.53 0.00
C LYS A 2 3.76 -12.04 0.06
N LEU A 3 2.72 -11.23 -0.07
CA LEU A 3 2.86 -9.77 -0.05
C LEU A 3 3.43 -9.26 1.27
N SER A 4 3.01 -9.84 2.39
CA SER A 4 3.50 -9.45 3.71
C SER A 4 5.00 -9.71 3.94
N GLU A 5 5.63 -10.49 3.08
CA GLU A 5 7.05 -10.82 3.18
C GLU A 5 7.98 -9.83 2.47
N ILE A 6 7.43 -8.90 1.70
CA ILE A 6 8.23 -7.94 0.90
C ILE A 6 9.19 -7.14 1.77
N LYS A 7 8.75 -6.75 2.96
CA LYS A 7 9.57 -5.95 3.88
C LYS A 7 10.83 -6.67 4.40
N ASN A 8 10.90 -7.99 4.24
CA ASN A 8 12.01 -8.79 4.74
C ASN A 8 13.21 -8.85 3.77
N GLY A 9 13.14 -8.18 2.65
CA GLY A 9 14.25 -8.07 1.70
C GLY A 9 14.56 -9.32 0.88
N ASN A 10 14.59 -10.47 1.52
CA ASN A 10 14.98 -11.73 0.88
C ASN A 10 14.01 -12.20 -0.21
N LEU A 11 12.75 -11.81 -0.10
CA LEU A 11 11.70 -12.23 -1.04
C LEU A 11 11.38 -11.16 -2.08
N SER A 12 11.99 -9.98 -1.95
CA SER A 12 11.80 -8.88 -2.89
C SER A 12 12.27 -9.24 -4.30
N ALA A 13 13.34 -10.05 -4.41
CA ALA A 13 13.88 -10.47 -5.71
C ALA A 13 12.86 -11.26 -6.51
N GLU A 14 12.10 -12.14 -5.87
CA GLU A 14 11.09 -12.96 -6.55
C GLU A 14 9.97 -12.07 -7.14
N TRP A 15 9.53 -11.07 -6.40
CA TRP A 15 8.54 -10.12 -6.89
C TRP A 15 9.09 -9.30 -8.06
N ALA A 16 10.34 -8.84 -7.96
CA ALA A 16 10.98 -8.07 -9.01
C ALA A 16 11.15 -8.89 -10.30
N GLU A 17 11.52 -10.16 -10.19
CA GLU A 17 11.64 -11.06 -11.34
C GLU A 17 10.33 -11.24 -12.11
N LYS A 18 9.21 -11.15 -11.41
CA LYS A 18 7.88 -11.24 -12.01
C LYS A 18 7.35 -9.91 -12.56
N GLY A 19 8.18 -8.87 -12.56
CA GLY A 19 7.87 -7.59 -13.17
C GLY A 19 7.11 -6.62 -12.27
N TYR A 20 7.07 -6.85 -10.96
CA TYR A 20 6.46 -5.93 -10.02
C TYR A 20 7.41 -4.81 -9.63
N GLU A 21 6.93 -3.56 -9.71
CA GLU A 21 7.63 -2.43 -9.11
C GLU A 21 7.47 -2.49 -7.60
N LEU A 22 8.58 -2.54 -6.88
CA LEU A 22 8.59 -2.61 -5.43
C LEU A 22 8.75 -1.23 -4.82
N PRO A 23 8.22 -1.00 -3.59
CA PRO A 23 8.46 0.26 -2.90
C PRO A 23 9.95 0.53 -2.72
N LYS A 24 10.36 1.78 -2.97
CA LYS A 24 11.74 2.25 -2.83
C LYS A 24 12.01 2.90 -1.48
N PHE A 25 10.99 3.00 -0.64
CA PHE A 25 11.09 3.59 0.68
C PHE A 25 11.10 2.49 1.75
N ASP A 26 11.60 2.82 2.94
CA ASP A 26 11.58 1.93 4.09
C ASP A 26 10.17 1.87 4.66
N ILE A 27 9.47 0.77 4.41
CA ILE A 27 8.07 0.59 4.79
C ILE A 27 7.89 0.72 6.30
N GLU A 28 8.76 0.10 7.09
CA GLU A 28 8.64 0.14 8.55
C GLU A 28 8.92 1.54 9.11
N ALA A 29 9.88 2.27 8.54
CA ALA A 29 10.16 3.64 8.95
C ALA A 29 9.00 4.58 8.64
N VAL A 30 8.40 4.45 7.46
CA VAL A 30 7.22 5.24 7.06
C VAL A 30 6.05 4.93 7.98
N LYS A 31 5.83 3.66 8.29
CA LYS A 31 4.79 3.22 9.24
C LYS A 31 4.94 3.86 10.60
N ALA A 32 6.14 3.77 11.17
CA ALA A 32 6.43 4.31 12.49
C ALA A 32 6.24 5.83 12.54
N LYS A 33 6.72 6.53 11.52
CA LYS A 33 6.61 7.99 11.44
C LYS A 33 5.15 8.42 11.25
N THR A 34 4.41 7.71 10.44
CA THR A 34 2.99 8.00 10.20
C THR A 34 2.18 7.79 11.47
N HIS A 35 2.46 6.73 12.22
CA HIS A 35 1.79 6.47 13.48
C HIS A 35 2.05 7.57 14.51
N ALA A 36 3.30 8.05 14.59
CA ALA A 36 3.68 9.11 15.52
C ALA A 36 3.14 10.49 15.13
N GLU A 37 3.13 10.80 13.84
CA GLU A 37 2.74 12.11 13.33
C GLU A 37 1.87 11.96 12.06
N PRO A 38 0.62 11.48 12.19
CA PRO A 38 -0.22 11.27 11.02
C PRO A 38 -0.59 12.59 10.33
N THR A 39 -0.54 12.61 9.01
CA THR A 39 -0.91 13.77 8.20
C THR A 39 -2.13 13.53 7.33
N TRP A 40 -2.49 12.28 7.09
CA TRP A 40 -3.62 11.92 6.24
C TRP A 40 -4.34 10.70 6.80
N VAL A 41 -5.59 10.90 7.16
CA VAL A 41 -6.52 9.82 7.48
C VAL A 41 -7.61 9.83 6.42
N HIS A 42 -7.79 8.72 5.74
CA HIS A 42 -8.76 8.60 4.66
C HIS A 42 -9.89 7.68 5.08
N PHE A 43 -11.12 8.11 4.87
CA PHE A 43 -12.30 7.31 5.16
C PHE A 43 -12.78 6.63 3.89
N GLY A 44 -12.83 5.30 3.91
CA GLY A 44 -13.18 4.49 2.77
C GLY A 44 -12.01 3.66 2.27
N ALA A 45 -12.14 2.34 2.33
CA ALA A 45 -11.05 1.40 2.06
C ALA A 45 -11.26 0.59 0.78
N GLY A 46 -12.07 1.09 -0.15
CA GLY A 46 -12.43 0.37 -1.36
C GLY A 46 -11.35 0.31 -2.43
N ASN A 47 -11.69 -0.32 -3.55
CA ASN A 47 -10.75 -0.53 -4.65
C ASN A 47 -10.27 0.77 -5.28
N ILE A 48 -11.14 1.77 -5.41
CA ILE A 48 -10.77 3.07 -6.01
C ILE A 48 -9.70 3.75 -5.16
N PHE A 49 -9.87 3.74 -3.83
CA PHE A 49 -8.86 4.31 -2.94
C PHE A 49 -7.51 3.61 -3.12
N ARG A 50 -7.47 2.29 -3.13
CA ARG A 50 -6.22 1.53 -3.27
C ARG A 50 -5.56 1.73 -4.63
N ALA A 51 -6.36 1.79 -5.69
CA ALA A 51 -5.83 1.89 -7.05
C ALA A 51 -5.44 3.31 -7.47
N PHE A 52 -5.95 4.34 -6.80
CA PHE A 52 -5.74 5.73 -7.20
C PHE A 52 -5.08 6.57 -6.11
N PRO A 53 -5.77 7.04 -5.05
CA PRO A 53 -5.08 7.89 -4.05
C PRO A 53 -3.89 7.20 -3.37
N ALA A 54 -4.03 5.94 -2.99
CA ALA A 54 -2.95 5.22 -2.33
C ALA A 54 -1.78 4.97 -3.27
N ALA A 55 -2.04 4.71 -4.55
CA ALA A 55 -0.99 4.53 -5.54
C ALA A 55 -0.23 5.83 -5.81
N ILE A 56 -0.93 6.96 -5.88
CA ILE A 56 -0.29 8.27 -6.05
C ILE A 56 0.62 8.58 -4.85
N LEU A 57 0.14 8.33 -3.65
CA LEU A 57 0.96 8.53 -2.44
C LEU A 57 2.17 7.60 -2.44
N ASN A 58 1.99 6.37 -2.87
CA ASN A 58 3.10 5.42 -3.00
C ASN A 58 4.19 5.95 -3.94
N ASP A 59 3.81 6.53 -5.07
CA ASP A 59 4.75 7.16 -5.99
C ASP A 59 5.48 8.35 -5.34
N ALA A 60 4.76 9.16 -4.56
CA ALA A 60 5.35 10.28 -3.83
C ALA A 60 6.37 9.79 -2.79
N LEU A 61 6.07 8.72 -2.07
CA LEU A 61 6.99 8.11 -1.12
C LEU A 61 8.24 7.56 -1.81
N ASN A 62 8.08 7.00 -3.01
CA ASN A 62 9.21 6.49 -3.79
C ASN A 62 10.19 7.58 -4.23
N THR A 63 9.74 8.84 -4.32
CA THR A 63 10.64 9.96 -4.67
C THR A 63 11.57 10.38 -3.54
N GLY A 64 11.29 9.94 -2.31
CA GLY A 64 12.04 10.36 -1.12
C GLY A 64 11.70 11.75 -0.62
N LYS A 65 10.79 12.45 -1.29
CA LYS A 65 10.39 13.83 -0.91
C LYS A 65 9.26 13.88 0.11
N TYR A 66 8.62 12.75 0.36
CA TYR A 66 7.53 12.61 1.29
C TYR A 66 7.79 11.39 2.16
N ASP A 67 7.48 11.45 3.43
CA ASP A 67 7.90 10.42 4.38
C ASP A 67 6.77 9.87 5.26
N ARG A 68 5.52 10.17 4.93
CA ARG A 68 4.36 9.65 5.66
C ARG A 68 3.37 9.01 4.73
N GLY A 69 2.82 7.88 5.19
CA GLY A 69 1.77 7.19 4.48
C GLY A 69 0.39 7.67 4.89
N VAL A 70 -0.60 6.87 4.55
CA VAL A 70 -2.01 7.17 4.85
C VAL A 70 -2.55 6.11 5.83
N ILE A 71 -3.38 6.56 6.74
CA ILE A 71 -4.18 5.69 7.63
C ILE A 71 -5.57 5.62 7.03
N VAL A 72 -6.06 4.43 6.75
CA VAL A 72 -7.40 4.26 6.18
C VAL A 72 -8.37 3.76 7.24
N ALA A 73 -9.57 4.32 7.26
CA ALA A 73 -10.64 3.90 8.15
C ALA A 73 -11.88 3.55 7.32
N GLU A 74 -12.43 2.37 7.54
CA GLU A 74 -13.64 1.92 6.87
C GLU A 74 -14.82 1.99 7.84
N SER A 75 -15.90 2.59 7.42
CA SER A 75 -17.07 2.79 8.28
C SER A 75 -18.30 1.98 7.87
N PHE A 76 -18.20 1.22 6.80
CA PHE A 76 -19.34 0.45 6.28
C PHE A 76 -19.00 -1.02 6.05
N ASP A 77 -18.08 -1.30 5.15
CA ASP A 77 -17.68 -2.67 4.81
C ASP A 77 -16.43 -3.08 5.61
N TYR A 78 -16.65 -3.52 6.84
CA TYR A 78 -15.52 -3.91 7.71
C TYR A 78 -14.80 -5.17 7.24
N GLU A 79 -15.42 -6.01 6.44
CA GLU A 79 -14.77 -7.20 5.91
C GLU A 79 -13.57 -6.88 5.02
N ILE A 80 -13.58 -5.74 4.35
CA ILE A 80 -12.46 -5.37 3.49
C ILE A 80 -11.18 -5.17 4.30
N ILE A 81 -11.30 -4.68 5.53
CA ILE A 81 -10.14 -4.53 6.43
C ILE A 81 -9.56 -5.90 6.77
N ASP A 82 -10.41 -6.85 7.13
CA ASP A 82 -9.99 -8.17 7.56
C ASP A 82 -9.51 -9.06 6.41
N LYS A 83 -10.02 -8.86 5.21
CA LYS A 83 -9.74 -9.73 4.06
C LYS A 83 -8.73 -9.16 3.07
N ALA A 84 -8.71 -7.83 2.89
CA ALA A 84 -7.89 -7.20 1.86
C ALA A 84 -6.71 -6.40 2.40
N TYR A 85 -6.72 -5.99 3.64
CA TYR A 85 -5.65 -5.18 4.22
C TYR A 85 -4.79 -5.93 5.22
N ARG A 86 -5.37 -6.40 6.31
CA ARG A 86 -4.60 -6.99 7.42
C ARG A 86 -3.79 -8.23 7.05
N PRO A 87 -4.32 -9.18 6.26
CA PRO A 87 -3.54 -10.37 5.90
C PRO A 87 -2.32 -10.06 5.02
N TYR A 88 -2.31 -8.90 4.37
CA TYR A 88 -1.25 -8.48 3.46
C TYR A 88 -0.42 -7.32 3.99
N ASP A 89 -0.46 -7.10 5.30
CA ASP A 89 0.28 -6.02 5.98
C ASP A 89 -0.03 -4.66 5.35
N ASN A 90 -1.31 -4.44 5.00
CA ASN A 90 -1.87 -3.24 4.37
C ASN A 90 -1.34 -2.93 2.98
N MET A 91 -0.59 -3.83 2.36
CA MET A 91 -0.12 -3.67 0.98
C MET A 91 -1.13 -4.16 -0.03
N SER A 92 -1.06 -3.62 -1.23
CA SER A 92 -1.92 -4.01 -2.35
C SER A 92 -1.11 -4.16 -3.61
N LEU A 93 -1.63 -4.98 -4.53
CA LEU A 93 -1.06 -5.10 -5.87
C LEU A 93 -1.91 -4.29 -6.83
N LEU A 94 -1.27 -3.40 -7.57
CA LEU A 94 -1.91 -2.64 -8.63
C LEU A 94 -1.44 -3.17 -9.98
N VAL A 95 -2.38 -3.61 -10.80
CA VAL A 95 -2.11 -4.09 -12.15
C VAL A 95 -2.85 -3.18 -13.12
N CYS A 96 -2.11 -2.48 -13.98
CA CYS A 96 -2.67 -1.58 -14.97
C CYS A 96 -2.48 -2.17 -16.36
N LEU A 97 -3.58 -2.33 -17.09
CA LEU A 97 -3.57 -2.77 -18.48
C LEU A 97 -3.61 -1.52 -19.37
N LYS A 98 -2.54 -1.30 -20.12
CA LYS A 98 -2.45 -0.14 -21.01
C LYS A 98 -2.99 -0.46 -22.39
N SER A 99 -3.48 0.57 -23.08
CA SER A 99 -4.00 0.42 -24.45
C SER A 99 -2.96 -0.10 -25.44
N THR A 100 -1.68 0.05 -25.15
CA THR A 100 -0.57 -0.46 -25.95
C THR A 100 -0.34 -1.96 -25.78
N GLY A 101 -1.04 -2.62 -24.85
CA GLY A 101 -0.84 -4.02 -24.50
C GLY A 101 0.15 -4.25 -23.37
N GLU A 102 0.82 -3.19 -22.90
CA GLU A 102 1.72 -3.29 -21.75
C GLU A 102 0.95 -3.50 -20.46
N ILE A 103 1.52 -4.29 -19.56
CA ILE A 103 0.99 -4.53 -18.23
C ILE A 103 1.96 -3.92 -17.22
N GLU A 104 1.48 -2.94 -16.45
CA GLU A 104 2.23 -2.34 -15.38
C GLU A 104 1.77 -2.97 -14.06
N LYS A 105 2.73 -3.45 -13.26
CA LYS A 105 2.45 -4.09 -11.98
C LYS A 105 3.26 -3.39 -10.89
N LYS A 106 2.58 -2.98 -9.82
CA LYS A 106 3.30 -2.36 -8.71
C LYS A 106 2.74 -2.81 -7.36
N VAL A 107 3.60 -2.82 -6.36
CA VAL A 107 3.23 -3.02 -4.97
C VAL A 107 2.98 -1.66 -4.34
N VAL A 108 1.78 -1.46 -3.82
CA VAL A 108 1.39 -0.23 -3.14
C VAL A 108 1.51 -0.47 -1.63
N ALA A 109 2.42 0.25 -0.98
CA ALA A 109 2.70 0.12 0.44
C ALA A 109 2.51 1.45 1.21
N SER A 110 1.75 2.37 0.64
CA SER A 110 1.52 3.69 1.25
C SER A 110 0.50 3.66 2.39
N VAL A 111 -0.33 2.63 2.47
CA VAL A 111 -1.29 2.47 3.57
C VAL A 111 -0.54 1.86 4.76
N THR A 112 -0.44 2.62 5.84
CA THR A 112 0.35 2.22 7.01
C THR A 112 -0.49 1.57 8.10
N GLU A 113 -1.76 1.97 8.21
CA GLU A 113 -2.71 1.37 9.14
C GLU A 113 -4.07 1.26 8.47
N SER A 114 -4.82 0.22 8.81
CA SER A 114 -6.19 0.04 8.36
C SER A 114 -7.07 -0.22 9.58
N LEU A 115 -8.11 0.58 9.72
CA LEU A 115 -8.96 0.58 10.91
C LEU A 115 -10.42 0.41 10.52
N ARG A 116 -11.17 -0.27 11.38
CA ARG A 116 -12.62 -0.15 11.37
C ARG A 116 -12.96 1.09 12.18
N SER A 117 -13.83 1.95 11.67
CA SER A 117 -14.05 3.27 12.26
C SER A 117 -14.60 3.23 13.70
N GLU A 118 -15.09 2.09 14.15
CA GLU A 118 -15.57 1.91 15.53
C GLU A 118 -14.48 1.41 16.49
N GLU A 119 -13.27 1.22 16.01
CA GLU A 119 -12.11 0.87 16.85
C GLU A 119 -11.49 2.16 17.49
#